data_408323bc7afcc335417313d85d569d58
#
_entry.id   408323bc7afcc335417313d85d569d58
#
_cell.length_a   1.000
_cell.length_b   1.000
_cell.length_c   1.000
_cell.angle_alpha   90.00
_cell.angle_beta   90.00
_cell.angle_gamma   90.00
#
_symmetry.space_group_name_H-M   'P 1'
#
loop_
_entity.id
_entity.type
_entity.pdbx_description
1 polymer ?
#
loop_
_entity_poly.entity_id
_entity_poly.type
_entity_poly.pdbx_seq_one_letter_code
_entity_poly.pdbx_strand_id
1 'polypeptide(L)'
;MNKFSKRFTLDGPAGKMECMLDLPEGAPRGIALVAHPHPLYGGTMENKVTQTLARTFVTLGYATARFNFRGVGQSEGVHDRGHGEVDDMAFMLEHMLAEYPGLPVALSGFSFGTFVQSQLHARLVNEGKPEAIERMVLV
;
A
#
# COMPACT_ATOMS: atom_id res chain seq x y z
N MET A 1 13.59 9.31 2.50
CA MET A 1 14.07 7.94 2.30
C MET A 1 15.29 7.68 3.17
N ASN A 2 15.42 6.48 3.68
CA ASN A 2 16.59 6.06 4.43
C ASN A 2 17.34 4.95 3.66
N LYS A 3 18.43 4.45 4.23
CA LYS A 3 19.26 3.43 3.58
C LYS A 3 18.55 2.09 3.35
N PHE A 4 17.41 1.87 3.99
CA PHE A 4 16.61 0.64 3.83
C PHE A 4 15.42 0.83 2.88
N SER A 5 15.30 1.98 2.23
CA SER A 5 14.25 2.24 1.25
C SER A 5 14.69 1.78 -0.13
N LYS A 6 13.80 1.09 -0.84
CA LYS A 6 14.06 0.58 -2.20
C LYS A 6 12.93 0.96 -3.13
N ARG A 7 13.28 1.60 -4.26
CA ARG A 7 12.32 1.75 -5.36
C ARG A 7 12.31 0.49 -6.19
N PHE A 8 11.14 0.09 -6.65
CA PHE A 8 11.02 -1.06 -7.53
C PHE A 8 9.76 -0.93 -8.38
N THR A 9 9.64 -1.78 -9.38
CA THR A 9 8.52 -1.77 -10.30
C THR A 9 7.89 -3.17 -10.32
N LEU A 10 6.56 -3.22 -10.35
CA LEU A 10 5.80 -4.45 -10.51
C LEU A 10 4.95 -4.35 -11.77
N ASP A 11 4.68 -5.51 -12.38
CA ASP A 11 3.71 -5.60 -13.47
C ASP A 11 2.34 -5.85 -12.83
N GLY A 12 1.59 -4.79 -12.61
CA GLY A 12 0.32 -4.82 -11.91
C GLY A 12 -0.89 -4.94 -12.84
N PRO A 13 -2.11 -4.80 -12.30
CA PRO A 13 -3.34 -4.97 -13.08
C PRO A 13 -3.51 -4.00 -14.25
N ALA A 14 -3.00 -2.78 -14.13
CA ALA A 14 -3.12 -1.75 -15.18
C ALA A 14 -1.81 -1.52 -15.93
N GLY A 15 -0.80 -2.36 -15.70
CA GLY A 15 0.54 -2.19 -16.26
C GLY A 15 1.55 -1.94 -15.17
N LYS A 16 2.64 -1.26 -15.50
CA LYS A 16 3.71 -1.04 -14.53
C LYS A 16 3.26 -0.21 -13.34
N MET A 17 3.67 -0.63 -12.15
CA MET A 17 3.41 0.08 -10.89
C MET A 17 4.74 0.57 -10.32
N GLU A 18 4.80 1.84 -10.02
CA GLU A 18 5.96 2.46 -9.37
C GLU A 18 5.82 2.31 -7.85
N CYS A 19 6.75 1.58 -7.24
CA CYS A 19 6.65 1.14 -5.86
C CYS A 19 7.83 1.57 -5.01
N MET A 20 7.60 1.62 -3.70
CA MET A 20 8.62 1.88 -2.70
C MET A 20 8.45 0.87 -1.56
N LEU A 21 9.54 0.21 -1.18
CA LEU A 21 9.58 -0.66 -0.02
C LEU A 21 10.49 -0.04 1.02
N ASP A 22 9.95 0.19 2.21
CA ASP A 22 10.71 0.69 3.36
C ASP A 22 10.82 -0.44 4.38
N LEU A 23 12.06 -0.80 4.72
CA LEU A 23 12.32 -1.92 5.62
C LEU A 23 12.76 -1.45 7.00
N PRO A 24 12.35 -2.14 8.07
CA PRO A 24 12.86 -1.88 9.41
C PRO A 24 14.26 -2.45 9.56
N GLU A 25 14.93 -2.10 10.66
CA GLU A 25 16.13 -2.80 11.06
C GLU A 25 15.76 -4.19 11.54
N GLY A 26 16.49 -5.19 11.07
CA GLY A 26 16.22 -6.58 11.42
C GLY A 26 15.02 -7.18 10.70
N ALA A 27 14.58 -8.35 11.17
CA ALA A 27 13.48 -9.07 10.54
C ALA A 27 12.15 -8.34 10.77
N PRO A 28 11.31 -8.16 9.73
CA PRO A 28 10.01 -7.53 9.90
C PRO A 28 9.09 -8.37 10.79
N ARG A 29 8.30 -7.68 11.62
CA ARG A 29 7.28 -8.32 12.46
C ARG A 29 5.88 -8.24 11.86
N GLY A 30 5.73 -7.54 10.74
CA GLY A 30 4.46 -7.37 10.04
C GLY A 30 4.65 -6.73 8.69
N ILE A 31 3.57 -6.65 7.95
CA ILE A 31 3.50 -5.98 6.65
C ILE A 31 2.56 -4.79 6.79
N ALA A 32 2.95 -3.63 6.26
CA ALA A 32 2.06 -2.47 6.17
C ALA A 32 1.96 -2.01 4.72
N LEU A 33 0.75 -1.70 4.29
CA LEU A 33 0.49 -1.10 2.98
C LEU A 33 -0.08 0.29 3.21
N VAL A 34 0.55 1.31 2.63
CA VAL A 34 0.16 2.71 2.84
C VAL A 34 -0.32 3.31 1.53
N ALA A 35 -1.56 3.77 1.50
CA ALA A 35 -2.22 4.31 0.31
C ALA A 35 -2.24 5.83 0.32
N HIS A 36 -1.85 6.44 -0.78
CA HIS A 36 -1.73 7.89 -0.91
C HIS A 36 -3.08 8.58 -1.19
N PRO A 37 -3.15 9.94 -1.04
CA PRO A 37 -4.39 10.68 -1.25
C PRO A 37 -4.77 10.78 -2.74
N HIS A 38 -5.84 11.52 -3.01
CA HIS A 38 -6.52 11.54 -4.31
C HIS A 38 -5.60 11.91 -5.47
N PRO A 39 -5.48 11.01 -6.47
CA PRO A 39 -4.58 11.24 -7.61
C PRO A 39 -4.87 12.52 -8.40
N LEU A 40 -6.15 12.86 -8.57
CA LEU A 40 -6.54 14.01 -9.36
C LEU A 40 -6.30 15.35 -8.65
N TYR A 41 -5.92 15.30 -7.37
CA TYR A 41 -5.58 16.49 -6.58
C TYR A 41 -4.11 16.48 -6.16
N GLY A 42 -3.27 15.88 -7.00
CA GLY A 42 -1.82 15.85 -6.78
C GLY A 42 -1.33 14.79 -5.82
N GLY A 43 -2.19 13.83 -5.44
CA GLY A 43 -1.78 12.75 -4.53
C GLY A 43 -0.78 11.82 -5.17
N THR A 44 0.29 11.50 -4.43
CA THR A 44 1.31 10.52 -4.81
C THR A 44 1.80 9.79 -3.56
N MET A 45 2.55 8.71 -3.78
CA MET A 45 3.16 7.96 -2.66
C MET A 45 4.17 8.78 -1.87
N GLU A 46 4.56 9.96 -2.37
CA GLU A 46 5.49 10.86 -1.69
C GLU A 46 4.81 12.00 -0.94
N ASN A 47 3.49 11.98 -0.85
CA ASN A 47 2.75 12.89 0.01
C ASN A 47 3.27 12.82 1.44
N LYS A 48 3.38 13.96 2.12
CA LYS A 48 3.97 14.05 3.46
C LYS A 48 3.27 13.16 4.49
N VAL A 49 1.95 13.12 4.48
CA VAL A 49 1.19 12.28 5.42
C VAL A 49 1.45 10.80 5.10
N THR A 50 1.44 10.43 3.82
CA THR A 50 1.74 9.08 3.37
C THR A 50 3.14 8.65 3.82
N GLN A 51 4.14 9.51 3.67
CA GLN A 51 5.50 9.22 4.13
C GLN A 51 5.58 9.10 5.65
N THR A 52 4.83 9.93 6.38
CA THR A 52 4.79 9.87 7.85
C THR A 52 4.20 8.56 8.32
N LEU A 53 3.10 8.12 7.71
CA LEU A 53 2.50 6.82 8.01
C LEU A 53 3.50 5.70 7.74
N ALA A 54 4.18 5.74 6.60
CA ALA A 54 5.17 4.72 6.24
C ALA A 54 6.31 4.67 7.26
N ARG A 55 6.87 5.81 7.64
CA ARG A 55 7.93 5.88 8.65
C ARG A 55 7.48 5.34 10.00
N THR A 56 6.25 5.63 10.38
CA THR A 56 5.70 5.15 11.65
C THR A 56 5.65 3.62 11.67
N PHE A 57 5.16 3.01 10.59
CA PHE A 57 5.13 1.54 10.51
C PHE A 57 6.52 0.94 10.50
N VAL A 58 7.47 1.55 9.80
CA VAL A 58 8.87 1.09 9.82
C VAL A 58 9.43 1.14 11.25
N THR A 59 9.18 2.23 11.97
CA THR A 59 9.61 2.36 13.37
C THR A 59 8.99 1.26 14.24
N LEU A 60 7.77 0.83 13.93
CA LEU A 60 7.10 -0.25 14.64
C LEU A 60 7.56 -1.65 14.21
N GLY A 61 8.47 -1.73 13.24
CA GLY A 61 9.04 -2.99 12.80
C GLY A 61 8.36 -3.64 11.59
N TYR A 62 7.56 -2.89 10.84
CA TYR A 62 6.84 -3.42 9.68
C TYR A 62 7.63 -3.22 8.38
N ALA A 63 7.63 -4.25 7.53
CA ALA A 63 8.00 -4.08 6.12
C ALA A 63 6.86 -3.31 5.46
N THR A 64 7.13 -2.10 4.98
CA THR A 64 6.11 -1.15 4.58
C THR A 64 6.20 -0.86 3.09
N ALA A 65 5.13 -1.14 2.36
CA ALA A 65 5.05 -0.87 0.94
C ALA A 65 4.08 0.27 0.66
N ARG A 66 4.47 1.11 -0.27
CA ARG A 66 3.60 2.13 -0.87
C ARG A 66 3.89 2.18 -2.36
N PHE A 67 2.94 2.66 -3.12
CA PHE A 67 3.10 2.76 -4.56
C PHE A 67 2.24 3.90 -5.09
N ASN A 68 2.52 4.33 -6.29
CA ASN A 68 1.65 5.27 -7.00
C ASN A 68 0.51 4.50 -7.66
N PHE A 69 -0.72 4.90 -7.37
CA PHE A 69 -1.89 4.33 -8.04
C PHE A 69 -1.80 4.51 -9.54
N ARG A 70 -2.57 3.70 -10.30
CA ARG A 70 -2.61 3.77 -11.76
C ARG A 70 -2.77 5.20 -12.25
N GLY A 71 -1.97 5.57 -13.23
CA GLY A 71 -1.99 6.90 -13.83
C GLY A 71 -1.21 7.97 -13.05
N VAL A 72 -0.59 7.62 -11.92
CA VAL A 72 0.19 8.55 -11.09
C VAL A 72 1.68 8.28 -11.26
N GLY A 73 2.48 9.33 -11.41
CA GLY A 73 3.93 9.22 -11.58
C GLY A 73 4.29 8.28 -12.71
N GLN A 74 5.12 7.29 -12.45
CA GLN A 74 5.53 6.29 -13.44
C GLN A 74 4.58 5.09 -13.51
N SER A 75 3.52 5.06 -12.72
CA SER A 75 2.52 3.99 -12.79
C SER A 75 1.65 4.15 -14.01
N GLU A 76 1.52 3.06 -14.78
CA GLU A 76 0.71 3.05 -16.00
C GLU A 76 -0.78 2.94 -15.68
N GLY A 77 -1.62 3.15 -16.68
CA GLY A 77 -3.06 3.12 -16.55
C GLY A 77 -3.66 4.49 -16.35
N VAL A 78 -4.94 4.53 -16.03
CA VAL A 78 -5.68 5.77 -15.80
C VAL A 78 -6.49 5.67 -14.52
N HIS A 79 -6.71 6.80 -13.87
CA HIS A 79 -7.53 6.88 -12.65
C HIS A 79 -8.90 6.24 -12.88
N ASP A 80 -9.33 5.39 -11.97
CA ASP A 80 -10.57 4.60 -12.11
C ASP A 80 -11.51 4.78 -10.92
N ARG A 81 -11.51 5.95 -10.29
CA ARG A 81 -12.45 6.36 -9.24
C ARG A 81 -12.46 5.44 -8.02
N GLY A 82 -11.37 4.74 -7.77
CA GLY A 82 -11.22 3.82 -6.65
C GLY A 82 -11.44 2.36 -6.99
N HIS A 83 -12.12 2.03 -8.09
CA HIS A 83 -12.38 0.63 -8.45
C HIS A 83 -11.11 -0.11 -8.85
N GLY A 84 -10.40 0.40 -9.86
CA GLY A 84 -9.13 -0.19 -10.29
C GLY A 84 -8.04 0.00 -9.24
N GLU A 85 -8.10 1.08 -8.49
CA GLU A 85 -7.13 1.34 -7.42
C GLU A 85 -7.20 0.29 -6.31
N VAL A 86 -8.40 -0.26 -6.04
CA VAL A 86 -8.54 -1.40 -5.10
C VAL A 86 -7.84 -2.63 -5.67
N ASP A 87 -7.93 -2.87 -6.98
CA ASP A 87 -7.22 -3.97 -7.64
C ASP A 87 -5.72 -3.79 -7.51
N ASP A 88 -5.21 -2.57 -7.67
CA ASP A 88 -3.79 -2.26 -7.48
C ASP A 88 -3.34 -2.61 -6.06
N MET A 89 -4.13 -2.23 -5.06
CA MET A 89 -3.79 -2.50 -3.66
C MET A 89 -3.87 -3.99 -3.34
N ALA A 90 -4.87 -4.69 -3.87
CA ALA A 90 -4.99 -6.13 -3.70
C ALA A 90 -3.78 -6.86 -4.30
N PHE A 91 -3.31 -6.40 -5.45
CA PHE A 91 -2.12 -6.95 -6.10
C PHE A 91 -0.88 -6.74 -5.22
N MET A 92 -0.71 -5.54 -4.66
CA MET A 92 0.41 -5.27 -3.76
C MET A 92 0.34 -6.12 -2.49
N LEU A 93 -0.86 -6.34 -1.94
CA LEU A 93 -1.05 -7.21 -0.78
C LEU A 93 -0.56 -8.63 -1.09
N GLU A 94 -0.96 -9.19 -2.21
CA GLU A 94 -0.52 -10.54 -2.60
C GLU A 94 1.00 -10.61 -2.78
N HIS A 95 1.59 -9.58 -3.40
CA HIS A 95 3.04 -9.51 -3.56
C HIS A 95 3.75 -9.54 -2.21
N MET A 96 3.31 -8.72 -1.27
CA MET A 96 3.95 -8.62 0.05
C MET A 96 3.74 -9.89 0.87
N LEU A 97 2.57 -10.53 0.77
CA LEU A 97 2.32 -11.80 1.45
C LEU A 97 3.22 -12.93 0.92
N ALA A 98 3.55 -12.91 -0.37
CA ALA A 98 4.48 -13.87 -0.96
C ALA A 98 5.92 -13.62 -0.50
N GLU A 99 6.32 -12.36 -0.39
CA GLU A 99 7.67 -11.99 0.05
C GLU A 99 7.88 -12.21 1.56
N TYR A 100 6.84 -12.02 2.37
CA TYR A 100 6.90 -12.09 3.83
C TYR A 100 5.79 -12.99 4.36
N PRO A 101 5.84 -14.30 4.09
CA PRO A 101 4.74 -15.20 4.45
C PRO A 101 4.52 -15.29 5.96
N GLY A 102 3.27 -15.38 6.36
CA GLY A 102 2.88 -15.61 7.74
C GLY A 102 2.88 -14.38 8.65
N LEU A 103 3.19 -13.19 8.13
CA LEU A 103 3.20 -11.99 8.95
C LEU A 103 1.83 -11.31 8.98
N PRO A 104 1.47 -10.66 10.11
CA PRO A 104 0.24 -9.88 10.18
C PRO A 104 0.30 -8.67 9.25
N VAL A 105 -0.86 -8.24 8.76
CA VAL A 105 -0.97 -7.15 7.79
C VAL A 105 -1.73 -5.98 8.40
N ALA A 106 -1.19 -4.77 8.21
CA ALA A 106 -1.86 -3.51 8.51
C ALA A 106 -2.13 -2.77 7.20
N LEU A 107 -3.34 -2.24 7.06
CA LEU A 107 -3.68 -1.33 5.96
C LEU A 107 -3.76 0.08 6.52
N SER A 108 -3.15 1.02 5.82
CA SER A 108 -3.18 2.42 6.21
C SER A 108 -3.39 3.30 4.98
N GLY A 109 -3.91 4.49 5.19
CA GLY A 109 -4.15 5.40 4.09
C GLY A 109 -4.53 6.78 4.56
N PHE A 110 -4.44 7.72 3.62
CA PHE A 110 -4.80 9.11 3.82
C PHE A 110 -5.84 9.51 2.76
N SER A 111 -6.98 10.05 3.21
CA SER A 111 -8.04 10.59 2.35
C SER A 111 -8.54 9.54 1.34
N PHE A 112 -8.35 9.74 0.03
CA PHE A 112 -8.72 8.76 -0.98
C PHE A 112 -8.10 7.38 -0.72
N GLY A 113 -6.86 7.35 -0.21
CA GLY A 113 -6.22 6.10 0.17
C GLY A 113 -6.98 5.35 1.26
N THR A 114 -7.58 6.07 2.19
CA THR A 114 -8.46 5.49 3.21
C THR A 114 -9.65 4.78 2.58
N PHE A 115 -10.28 5.43 1.59
CA PHE A 115 -11.39 4.82 0.85
C PHE A 115 -10.95 3.52 0.17
N VAL A 116 -9.82 3.52 -0.53
CA VAL A 116 -9.29 2.33 -1.21
C VAL A 116 -9.04 1.20 -0.22
N GLN A 117 -8.42 1.49 0.91
CA GLN A 117 -8.13 0.47 1.93
C GLN A 117 -9.41 -0.10 2.54
N SER A 118 -10.41 0.75 2.76
CA SER A 118 -11.71 0.30 3.26
C SER A 118 -12.41 -0.62 2.26
N GLN A 119 -12.32 -0.31 0.97
CA GLN A 119 -12.90 -1.16 -0.08
C GLN A 119 -12.15 -2.49 -0.20
N LEU A 120 -10.83 -2.48 -0.06
CA LEU A 120 -10.05 -3.71 -0.06
C LEU A 120 -10.45 -4.60 1.13
N HIS A 121 -10.58 -4.02 2.32
CA HIS A 121 -11.01 -4.77 3.51
C HIS A 121 -12.39 -5.38 3.29
N ALA A 122 -13.34 -4.61 2.76
CA ALA A 122 -14.68 -5.11 2.46
C ALA A 122 -14.63 -6.28 1.46
N ARG A 123 -13.79 -6.19 0.44
CA ARG A 123 -13.59 -7.27 -0.52
C ARG A 123 -13.09 -8.53 0.18
N LEU A 124 -12.11 -8.42 1.05
CA LEU A 124 -11.54 -9.56 1.78
C LEU A 124 -12.58 -10.21 2.69
N VAL A 125 -13.40 -9.42 3.38
CA VAL A 125 -14.50 -9.94 4.20
C VAL A 125 -15.48 -10.73 3.33
N ASN A 126 -15.87 -10.19 2.18
CA ASN A 126 -16.80 -10.85 1.26
C ASN A 126 -16.22 -12.13 0.67
N GLU A 127 -14.90 -12.24 0.58
CA GLU A 127 -14.20 -13.45 0.13
C GLU A 127 -13.99 -14.46 1.26
N GLY A 128 -14.53 -14.22 2.44
CA GLY A 128 -14.37 -15.10 3.59
C GLY A 128 -13.02 -15.00 4.28
N LYS A 129 -12.32 -13.87 4.15
CA LYS A 129 -10.99 -13.64 4.71
C LYS A 129 -10.96 -12.44 5.68
N PRO A 130 -11.87 -12.36 6.68
CA PRO A 130 -11.94 -11.18 7.55
C PRO A 130 -10.68 -10.97 8.39
N GLU A 131 -9.97 -12.03 8.75
CA GLU A 131 -8.74 -11.97 9.57
C GLU A 131 -7.48 -11.76 8.74
N ALA A 132 -7.57 -11.58 7.42
CA ALA A 132 -6.41 -11.29 6.57
C ALA A 132 -5.73 -9.98 6.99
N ILE A 133 -6.51 -9.04 7.50
CA ILE A 133 -6.02 -7.73 7.94
C ILE A 133 -6.13 -7.66 9.47
N GLU A 134 -5.00 -7.44 10.13
CA GLU A 134 -4.94 -7.37 11.59
C GLU A 134 -5.37 -6.00 12.11
N ARG A 135 -5.01 -4.93 11.40
CA ARG A 135 -5.38 -3.56 11.81
C ARG A 135 -5.45 -2.61 10.64
N MET A 136 -6.17 -1.52 10.85
CA MET A 136 -6.28 -0.43 9.89
C MET A 136 -6.00 0.90 10.61
N VAL A 137 -5.20 1.76 10.00
CA VAL A 137 -4.90 3.11 10.50
C VAL A 137 -5.27 4.08 9.38
N LEU A 138 -6.42 4.70 9.51
CA LEU A 138 -7.02 5.51 8.45
C LEU A 138 -7.07 6.99 8.87
N VAL A 139 -6.62 7.86 7.98
CA VAL A 139 -6.51 9.31 8.24
C VAL A 139 -7.36 10.11 7.26
#